data_b33bdc26f20ce994b670ce6d94ee3238
#
_entry.id   b33bdc26f20ce994b670ce6d94ee3238
#
_cell.length_a   1.000
_cell.length_b   1.000
_cell.length_c   1.000
_cell.angle_alpha   90.00
_cell.angle_beta   90.00
_cell.angle_gamma   90.00
#
_symmetry.space_group_name_H-M   'P 1'
#
loop_
_entity.id
_entity.type
_entity.pdbx_description
1 polymer ?
#
loop_
_entity_poly.entity_id
_entity_poly.type
_entity_poly.pdbx_seq_one_letter_code
_entity_poly.pdbx_strand_id
1 'polypeptide(L)'
;LSPTRGGNAVSIVLYEQLFMEDFFVEKNGGSRMRKMKVKELNGDMFTPISLFQTISGKKKFLLESSLKNEETGRYSFVGSDPFMECTANGQEVAVEDSEGKRHLTGDPISIIDALVTRVESGESRFPFMGGGIGYLGYDVIRQMEQIGITPHDQLHMPDIHLMFYEKVIVFDHVEQKVFIVVSSEGTEDLDHRIMAVESEMQMIHLDPRKERIEKLSFQAQLSKEEFMMKVEKAKESILKGDVFQVVLSQRLQAQFNGDAFSFYRSLRKSNPSPYMFFIDFEEYVVLGASPESLIRVKGSEVTTNPIAGTRKRGNTVEEDRRLETELLGDEKEIAEHRMLVDLGRNDLGRICDPGTIRLSKYMLVERYKYVMHIVSEVKGRLKEGISPLQSLAACLPAGTVSGAPKIRAMQIINDLEPVKRGVYSGAVGYMSFTGDLDFALAIRTMVVKDQMAFVQAGAGIVFDSDPASEFEETMNKAKSLLEVSE
;
A
#
# COMPACT_ATOMS: atom_id res chain seq x y z
N LEU A 1 -53.58 -21.75 3.18
CA LEU A 1 -52.40 -22.61 3.29
C LEU A 1 -51.36 -22.14 2.27
N SER A 2 -50.45 -21.25 2.68
CA SER A 2 -49.33 -20.79 1.91
C SER A 2 -48.09 -21.59 2.29
N PRO A 3 -47.20 -22.02 1.37
CA PRO A 3 -46.00 -22.75 1.69
C PRO A 3 -44.87 -21.78 2.12
N THR A 4 -44.26 -22.11 3.22
CA THR A 4 -43.10 -21.44 3.82
C THR A 4 -41.87 -21.54 2.91
N ARG A 5 -41.39 -20.39 2.43
CA ARG A 5 -40.01 -20.25 1.85
C ARG A 5 -39.01 -20.11 3.01
N GLY A 6 -38.35 -21.20 3.36
CA GLY A 6 -37.36 -21.20 4.43
C GLY A 6 -36.27 -22.28 4.34
N GLY A 7 -36.30 -23.10 3.28
CA GLY A 7 -35.44 -24.28 3.18
C GLY A 7 -34.13 -24.15 2.40
N ASN A 8 -33.98 -23.17 1.50
CA ASN A 8 -32.87 -23.17 0.54
C ASN A 8 -31.64 -22.35 0.99
N ALA A 9 -31.82 -21.34 1.85
CA ALA A 9 -30.68 -20.52 2.27
C ALA A 9 -29.76 -21.23 3.27
N VAL A 10 -30.32 -22.01 4.19
CA VAL A 10 -29.56 -22.76 5.20
C VAL A 10 -28.77 -23.93 4.55
N SER A 11 -29.33 -24.58 3.50
CA SER A 11 -28.63 -25.64 2.76
C SER A 11 -27.44 -25.13 1.96
N ILE A 12 -27.51 -23.94 1.38
CA ILE A 12 -26.41 -23.37 0.59
C ILE A 12 -25.25 -22.98 1.50
N VAL A 13 -25.53 -22.33 2.62
CA VAL A 13 -24.50 -21.92 3.60
C VAL A 13 -23.81 -23.13 4.23
N LEU A 14 -24.53 -24.23 4.50
CA LEU A 14 -23.94 -25.48 5.01
C LEU A 14 -23.12 -26.21 3.95
N TYR A 15 -23.50 -26.15 2.66
CA TYR A 15 -22.74 -26.76 1.57
C TYR A 15 -21.45 -25.98 1.30
N GLU A 16 -21.49 -24.65 1.36
CA GLU A 16 -20.31 -23.78 1.20
C GLU A 16 -19.34 -23.94 2.38
N GLN A 17 -19.83 -24.02 3.62
CA GLN A 17 -19.01 -24.33 4.80
C GLN A 17 -18.34 -25.69 4.73
N LEU A 18 -19.05 -26.74 4.33
CA LEU A 18 -18.50 -28.08 4.12
C LEU A 18 -17.46 -28.12 2.98
N PHE A 19 -17.68 -27.38 1.90
CA PHE A 19 -16.72 -27.31 0.78
C PHE A 19 -15.44 -26.57 1.19
N MET A 20 -15.55 -25.52 2.02
CA MET A 20 -14.41 -24.83 2.59
C MET A 20 -13.67 -25.71 3.60
N GLU A 21 -14.37 -26.44 4.48
CA GLU A 21 -13.75 -27.38 5.41
C GLU A 21 -13.01 -28.50 4.67
N ASP A 22 -13.58 -29.10 3.63
CA ASP A 22 -12.93 -30.12 2.81
C ASP A 22 -11.72 -29.57 2.06
N PHE A 23 -11.80 -28.36 1.49
CA PHE A 23 -10.68 -27.69 0.84
C PHE A 23 -9.53 -27.37 1.81
N PHE A 24 -9.85 -26.96 3.05
CA PHE A 24 -8.88 -26.74 4.10
C PHE A 24 -8.32 -28.03 4.68
N VAL A 25 -9.09 -29.09 4.75
CA VAL A 25 -8.64 -30.43 5.22
C VAL A 25 -7.71 -31.06 4.18
N GLU A 26 -7.97 -30.96 2.87
CA GLU A 26 -7.07 -31.49 1.85
C GLU A 26 -5.72 -30.77 1.80
N LYS A 27 -5.67 -29.45 1.98
CA LYS A 27 -4.39 -28.69 2.05
C LYS A 27 -3.67 -28.85 3.40
N ASN A 28 -4.39 -28.98 4.52
CA ASN A 28 -3.79 -29.13 5.84
C ASN A 28 -3.47 -30.58 6.24
N GLY A 29 -3.83 -31.57 5.44
CA GLY A 29 -3.59 -33.00 5.69
C GLY A 29 -2.13 -33.48 5.63
N GLY A 30 -1.19 -32.58 5.40
CA GLY A 30 0.25 -32.74 5.59
C GLY A 30 0.83 -31.33 5.62
N SER A 31 1.42 -30.94 6.73
CA SER A 31 2.15 -29.67 6.85
C SER A 31 3.21 -29.57 5.73
N ARG A 32 2.82 -29.02 4.58
CA ARG A 32 3.76 -28.70 3.51
C ARG A 32 4.58 -27.49 3.95
N MET A 33 5.76 -27.75 4.49
CA MET A 33 6.68 -26.70 4.89
C MET A 33 7.32 -26.10 3.62
N ARG A 34 7.27 -24.79 3.49
CA ARG A 34 7.95 -24.07 2.42
C ARG A 34 9.45 -24.10 2.69
N LYS A 35 10.22 -24.65 1.75
CA LYS A 35 11.70 -24.60 1.76
C LYS A 35 12.18 -23.31 1.14
N MET A 36 13.29 -22.80 1.64
CA MET A 36 13.86 -21.55 1.17
C MET A 36 15.36 -21.66 1.00
N LYS A 37 15.92 -21.03 -0.01
CA LYS A 37 17.35 -20.96 -0.25
C LYS A 37 17.75 -19.55 -0.64
N VAL A 38 18.92 -19.11 -0.13
CA VAL A 38 19.47 -17.78 -0.39
C VAL A 38 20.88 -17.94 -0.96
N LYS A 39 21.18 -17.23 -2.06
CA LYS A 39 22.55 -17.09 -2.60
C LYS A 39 22.95 -15.64 -2.55
N GLU A 40 24.13 -15.37 -1.98
CA GLU A 40 24.76 -14.06 -1.93
C GLU A 40 25.65 -13.85 -3.16
N LEU A 41 25.59 -12.64 -3.74
CA LEU A 41 26.40 -12.18 -4.85
C LEU A 41 26.99 -10.80 -4.52
N ASN A 42 28.12 -10.45 -5.15
CA ASN A 42 28.63 -9.09 -5.07
C ASN A 42 27.70 -8.13 -5.82
N GLY A 43 27.33 -7.04 -5.19
CA GLY A 43 26.35 -6.08 -5.70
C GLY A 43 26.91 -4.84 -6.38
N ASP A 44 28.24 -4.67 -6.43
CA ASP A 44 28.92 -3.45 -6.90
C ASP A 44 28.61 -3.11 -8.38
N MET A 45 28.29 -4.10 -9.21
CA MET A 45 27.94 -3.93 -10.63
C MET A 45 26.42 -3.76 -10.86
N PHE A 46 25.60 -3.86 -9.83
CA PHE A 46 24.16 -3.86 -9.94
C PHE A 46 23.51 -2.62 -9.31
N THR A 47 22.33 -2.29 -9.81
CA THR A 47 21.40 -1.36 -9.18
C THR A 47 20.01 -1.99 -9.17
N PRO A 48 19.08 -1.59 -8.30
CA PRO A 48 17.72 -2.10 -8.35
C PRO A 48 17.04 -1.90 -9.73
N ILE A 49 17.36 -0.80 -10.40
CA ILE A 49 16.86 -0.50 -11.77
C ILE A 49 17.45 -1.48 -12.79
N SER A 50 18.78 -1.73 -12.76
CA SER A 50 19.39 -2.67 -13.70
C SER A 50 18.88 -4.10 -13.46
N LEU A 51 18.71 -4.50 -12.21
CA LEU A 51 18.14 -5.80 -11.85
C LEU A 51 16.72 -5.96 -12.39
N PHE A 52 15.86 -4.95 -12.21
CA PHE A 52 14.50 -4.97 -12.74
C PHE A 52 14.45 -5.07 -14.26
N GLN A 53 15.36 -4.38 -14.96
CA GLN A 53 15.43 -4.44 -16.43
C GLN A 53 15.97 -5.79 -16.93
N THR A 54 16.89 -6.39 -16.20
CA THR A 54 17.58 -7.63 -16.59
C THR A 54 16.73 -8.88 -16.37
N ILE A 55 15.98 -8.96 -15.27
CA ILE A 55 15.14 -10.14 -15.03
C ILE A 55 14.09 -10.28 -16.13
N SER A 56 13.94 -11.48 -16.64
CA SER A 56 12.88 -11.86 -17.59
C SER A 56 11.53 -12.06 -16.88
N GLY A 57 10.49 -12.31 -17.65
CA GLY A 57 9.17 -12.67 -17.15
C GLY A 57 8.17 -11.50 -17.12
N LYS A 58 6.97 -11.82 -16.65
CA LYS A 58 5.81 -10.93 -16.60
C LYS A 58 5.51 -10.53 -15.15
N LYS A 59 4.56 -9.59 -14.99
CA LYS A 59 4.05 -9.17 -13.67
C LYS A 59 5.19 -8.83 -12.72
N LYS A 60 6.11 -7.98 -13.21
CA LYS A 60 7.31 -7.55 -12.48
C LYS A 60 6.98 -6.54 -11.40
N PHE A 61 7.76 -6.57 -10.32
CA PHE A 61 7.71 -5.52 -9.32
C PHE A 61 9.10 -5.02 -8.94
N LEU A 62 9.14 -3.75 -8.53
CA LEU A 62 10.28 -3.12 -7.86
C LEU A 62 9.76 -2.36 -6.64
N LEU A 63 10.23 -2.72 -5.46
CA LEU A 63 10.01 -1.96 -4.23
C LEU A 63 11.35 -1.44 -3.73
N GLU A 64 11.43 -0.14 -3.47
CA GLU A 64 12.64 0.50 -2.95
C GLU A 64 12.31 1.63 -1.98
N SER A 65 13.33 2.10 -1.26
CA SER A 65 13.23 3.28 -0.43
C SER A 65 14.31 4.29 -0.81
N SER A 66 13.97 5.56 -0.75
CA SER A 66 14.95 6.64 -0.90
C SER A 66 15.75 6.90 0.38
N LEU A 67 15.23 6.46 1.53
CA LEU A 67 15.93 6.55 2.81
C LEU A 67 16.90 5.38 2.91
N LYS A 68 18.19 5.68 2.85
CA LYS A 68 19.27 4.69 2.90
C LYS A 68 19.94 4.72 4.27
N ASN A 69 19.26 4.24 5.30
CA ASN A 69 19.84 4.05 6.61
C ASN A 69 19.66 2.59 7.08
N GLU A 70 20.29 2.22 8.19
CA GLU A 70 20.29 0.85 8.70
C GLU A 70 18.87 0.36 9.14
N GLU A 71 18.00 1.27 9.53
CA GLU A 71 16.67 0.94 10.04
C GLU A 71 15.58 1.00 8.97
N THR A 72 15.70 1.94 8.02
CA THR A 72 14.70 2.18 6.97
C THR A 72 15.36 2.30 5.61
N GLY A 73 14.82 1.62 4.60
CA GLY A 73 15.32 1.73 3.23
C GLY A 73 16.61 1.01 2.94
N ARG A 74 17.03 0.09 3.80
CA ARG A 74 18.22 -0.73 3.57
C ARG A 74 18.10 -1.61 2.34
N TYR A 75 16.91 -2.12 2.03
CA TYR A 75 16.71 -3.11 0.99
C TYR A 75 15.84 -2.58 -0.15
N SER A 76 16.14 -3.06 -1.37
CA SER A 76 15.24 -3.04 -2.51
C SER A 76 14.90 -4.46 -2.92
N PHE A 77 13.67 -4.67 -3.40
CA PHE A 77 13.16 -5.98 -3.79
C PHE A 77 12.69 -5.95 -5.23
N VAL A 78 13.09 -6.96 -5.98
CA VAL A 78 12.75 -7.13 -7.40
C VAL A 78 12.27 -8.56 -7.63
N GLY A 79 11.21 -8.73 -8.41
CA GLY A 79 10.71 -10.06 -8.78
C GLY A 79 9.88 -10.04 -10.05
N SER A 80 9.62 -11.23 -10.57
CA SER A 80 8.80 -11.51 -11.75
C SER A 80 8.13 -12.87 -11.63
N ASP A 81 7.14 -13.13 -12.47
CA ASP A 81 6.45 -14.42 -12.63
C ASP A 81 5.89 -14.93 -11.29
N PRO A 82 4.82 -14.34 -10.78
CA PRO A 82 4.16 -14.85 -9.58
C PRO A 82 3.62 -16.25 -9.82
N PHE A 83 3.75 -17.13 -8.83
CA PHE A 83 3.21 -18.50 -8.91
C PHE A 83 1.72 -18.56 -8.58
N MET A 84 1.19 -17.54 -7.93
CA MET A 84 -0.21 -17.40 -7.57
C MET A 84 -0.62 -15.93 -7.59
N GLU A 85 -1.84 -15.68 -8.03
CA GLU A 85 -2.45 -14.35 -8.06
C GLU A 85 -3.82 -14.41 -7.40
N CYS A 86 -4.09 -13.47 -6.51
CA CYS A 86 -5.37 -13.34 -5.82
C CYS A 86 -5.97 -11.96 -6.09
N THR A 87 -7.19 -11.93 -6.63
CA THR A 87 -7.97 -10.71 -6.78
C THR A 87 -9.28 -10.84 -6.03
N ALA A 88 -9.78 -9.73 -5.46
CA ALA A 88 -11.09 -9.72 -4.81
C ALA A 88 -11.88 -8.46 -5.15
N ASN A 89 -13.19 -8.63 -5.32
CA ASN A 89 -14.18 -7.57 -5.43
C ASN A 89 -15.34 -7.90 -4.47
N GLY A 90 -15.49 -7.11 -3.41
CA GLY A 90 -16.41 -7.48 -2.36
C GLY A 90 -16.06 -8.85 -1.77
N GLN A 91 -17.01 -9.77 -1.76
CA GLN A 91 -16.84 -11.14 -1.27
C GLN A 91 -16.42 -12.14 -2.36
N GLU A 92 -16.32 -11.71 -3.61
CA GLU A 92 -15.88 -12.56 -4.72
C GLU A 92 -14.35 -12.54 -4.80
N VAL A 93 -13.72 -13.70 -4.65
CA VAL A 93 -12.27 -13.89 -4.70
C VAL A 93 -11.93 -14.79 -5.87
N ALA A 94 -11.07 -14.31 -6.77
CA ALA A 94 -10.49 -15.14 -7.81
C ALA A 94 -9.03 -15.46 -7.47
N VAL A 95 -8.68 -16.73 -7.60
CA VAL A 95 -7.31 -17.25 -7.39
C VAL A 95 -6.85 -17.90 -8.66
N GLU A 96 -5.69 -17.49 -9.15
CA GLU A 96 -5.06 -18.06 -10.34
C GLU A 96 -3.67 -18.60 -9.99
N ASP A 97 -3.42 -19.86 -10.26
CA ASP A 97 -2.14 -20.55 -10.02
C ASP A 97 -1.90 -21.61 -11.10
N SER A 98 -0.93 -22.50 -10.90
CA SER A 98 -0.60 -23.58 -11.83
C SER A 98 -1.74 -24.60 -12.07
N GLU A 99 -2.73 -24.66 -11.17
CA GLU A 99 -3.91 -25.53 -11.29
C GLU A 99 -5.04 -24.85 -12.10
N GLY A 100 -4.90 -23.56 -12.39
CA GLY A 100 -5.85 -22.76 -13.15
C GLY A 100 -6.54 -21.69 -12.30
N LYS A 101 -7.61 -21.10 -12.85
CA LYS A 101 -8.37 -20.04 -12.21
C LYS A 101 -9.56 -20.62 -11.46
N ARG A 102 -9.69 -20.25 -10.17
CA ARG A 102 -10.77 -20.65 -9.26
C ARG A 102 -11.48 -19.43 -8.70
N HIS A 103 -12.76 -19.54 -8.45
CA HIS A 103 -13.57 -18.51 -7.82
C HIS A 103 -14.08 -19.00 -6.47
N LEU A 104 -13.87 -18.21 -5.44
CA LEU A 104 -14.29 -18.47 -4.06
C LEU A 104 -15.15 -17.29 -3.59
N THR A 105 -16.09 -17.54 -2.68
CA THR A 105 -16.96 -16.51 -2.11
C THR A 105 -16.80 -16.50 -0.60
N GLY A 106 -16.62 -15.34 0.01
CA GLY A 106 -16.47 -15.19 1.46
C GLY A 106 -15.62 -13.98 1.84
N ASP A 107 -15.15 -13.95 3.09
CA ASP A 107 -14.24 -12.88 3.52
C ASP A 107 -12.89 -12.98 2.79
N PRO A 108 -12.55 -12.01 1.93
CA PRO A 108 -11.36 -12.10 1.10
C PRO A 108 -10.05 -12.14 1.91
N ILE A 109 -10.02 -11.48 3.08
CA ILE A 109 -8.84 -11.47 3.95
C ILE A 109 -8.58 -12.87 4.50
N SER A 110 -9.62 -13.53 5.01
CA SER A 110 -9.52 -14.89 5.55
C SER A 110 -9.18 -15.92 4.45
N ILE A 111 -9.78 -15.78 3.26
CA ILE A 111 -9.51 -16.67 2.12
C ILE A 111 -8.04 -16.56 1.69
N ILE A 112 -7.53 -15.33 1.47
CA ILE A 112 -6.16 -15.11 1.04
C ILE A 112 -5.17 -15.59 2.11
N ASP A 113 -5.42 -15.31 3.39
CA ASP A 113 -4.57 -15.76 4.50
C ASP A 113 -4.45 -17.30 4.54
N ALA A 114 -5.55 -18.00 4.30
CA ALA A 114 -5.59 -19.45 4.31
C ALA A 114 -4.86 -20.09 3.11
N LEU A 115 -4.74 -19.37 1.99
CA LEU A 115 -4.00 -19.83 0.82
C LEU A 115 -2.48 -19.70 0.97
N VAL A 116 -2.01 -18.85 1.89
CA VAL A 116 -0.59 -18.54 2.05
C VAL A 116 0.05 -19.50 3.05
N THR A 117 0.84 -20.45 2.55
CA THR A 117 1.68 -21.31 3.38
C THR A 117 2.88 -20.51 3.89
N ARG A 118 3.00 -20.43 5.22
CA ARG A 118 4.09 -19.73 5.88
C ARG A 118 5.32 -20.63 6.05
N VAL A 119 6.49 -20.00 6.14
CA VAL A 119 7.72 -20.67 6.56
C VAL A 119 7.70 -20.81 8.08
N GLU A 120 8.19 -21.94 8.62
CA GLU A 120 8.40 -22.02 10.07
C GLU A 120 9.32 -20.91 10.56
N SER A 121 8.97 -20.35 11.72
CA SER A 121 9.62 -19.22 12.35
C SER A 121 11.12 -19.47 12.59
N GLY A 122 11.93 -18.97 11.68
CA GLY A 122 13.37 -18.73 11.88
C GLY A 122 13.63 -17.23 11.79
N GLU A 123 14.75 -16.75 12.28
CA GLU A 123 15.15 -15.37 12.07
C GLU A 123 15.21 -15.06 10.56
N SER A 124 14.30 -14.21 10.11
CA SER A 124 14.23 -13.76 8.71
C SER A 124 15.45 -12.86 8.45
N ARG A 125 16.32 -13.25 7.51
CA ARG A 125 17.49 -12.46 7.12
C ARG A 125 17.07 -11.12 6.50
N PHE A 126 15.96 -11.09 5.78
CA PHE A 126 15.39 -9.91 5.12
C PHE A 126 13.92 -9.76 5.50
N PRO A 127 13.40 -8.54 5.51
CA PRO A 127 11.98 -8.30 5.82
C PRO A 127 11.03 -8.89 4.77
N PHE A 128 11.53 -9.12 3.55
CA PHE A 128 10.79 -9.79 2.48
C PHE A 128 11.66 -10.87 1.84
N MET A 129 11.23 -12.12 1.96
CA MET A 129 11.91 -13.31 1.44
C MET A 129 11.02 -14.12 0.49
N GLY A 130 10.16 -13.45 -0.26
CA GLY A 130 9.07 -14.02 -1.04
C GLY A 130 7.75 -13.89 -0.29
N GLY A 131 6.64 -13.93 -1.03
CA GLY A 131 5.31 -13.66 -0.50
C GLY A 131 4.47 -12.83 -1.46
N GLY A 132 3.43 -12.20 -0.94
CA GLY A 132 2.49 -11.37 -1.68
C GLY A 132 2.97 -9.94 -1.88
N ILE A 133 2.87 -9.44 -3.10
CA ILE A 133 3.10 -8.04 -3.49
C ILE A 133 1.82 -7.52 -4.14
N GLY A 134 1.40 -6.32 -3.80
CA GLY A 134 0.25 -5.71 -4.43
C GLY A 134 -0.39 -4.63 -3.57
N TYR A 135 -1.72 -4.54 -3.64
CA TYR A 135 -2.47 -3.52 -2.92
C TYR A 135 -3.78 -4.06 -2.34
N LEU A 136 -4.23 -3.38 -1.27
CA LEU A 136 -5.58 -3.39 -0.76
C LEU A 136 -6.16 -1.98 -0.98
N GLY A 137 -7.21 -1.86 -1.78
CA GLY A 137 -7.85 -0.58 -2.09
C GLY A 137 -8.66 -0.03 -0.91
N TYR A 138 -9.03 1.25 -1.01
CA TYR A 138 -9.87 1.93 -0.02
C TYR A 138 -11.17 1.16 0.26
N ASP A 139 -11.79 0.62 -0.78
CA ASP A 139 -13.11 0.01 -0.72
C ASP A 139 -13.16 -1.35 0.01
N VAL A 140 -11.99 -1.93 0.37
CA VAL A 140 -11.90 -3.12 1.26
C VAL A 140 -12.62 -2.87 2.59
N ILE A 141 -12.65 -1.62 3.07
CA ILE A 141 -13.36 -1.26 4.32
C ILE A 141 -14.86 -1.61 4.28
N ARG A 142 -15.47 -1.70 3.10
CA ARG A 142 -16.89 -2.06 2.93
C ARG A 142 -17.20 -3.50 3.37
N GLN A 143 -16.17 -4.35 3.53
CA GLN A 143 -16.32 -5.68 4.10
C GLN A 143 -16.47 -5.64 5.63
N MET A 144 -16.03 -4.57 6.26
CA MET A 144 -16.00 -4.44 7.72
C MET A 144 -16.98 -3.39 8.26
N GLU A 145 -17.27 -2.34 7.46
CA GLU A 145 -18.03 -1.17 7.91
C GLU A 145 -19.08 -0.74 6.88
N GLN A 146 -20.23 -0.32 7.37
CA GLN A 146 -21.31 0.21 6.50
C GLN A 146 -21.08 1.70 6.25
N ILE A 147 -20.48 2.04 5.12
CA ILE A 147 -20.17 3.43 4.75
C ILE A 147 -21.07 4.00 3.64
N GLY A 148 -22.11 3.29 3.25
CA GLY A 148 -23.07 3.72 2.23
C GLY A 148 -22.99 2.92 0.93
N ILE A 149 -23.77 3.34 -0.07
CA ILE A 149 -23.83 2.70 -1.39
C ILE A 149 -22.50 2.97 -2.11
N THR A 150 -21.91 1.94 -2.73
CA THR A 150 -20.67 2.06 -3.47
C THR A 150 -20.81 3.07 -4.63
N PRO A 151 -19.96 4.10 -4.71
CA PRO A 151 -19.96 5.03 -5.83
C PRO A 151 -19.62 4.34 -7.15
N HIS A 152 -19.81 5.05 -8.26
CA HIS A 152 -19.49 4.52 -9.59
C HIS A 152 -18.04 4.05 -9.70
N ASP A 153 -17.83 2.80 -10.13
CA ASP A 153 -16.51 2.25 -10.39
C ASP A 153 -16.06 2.61 -11.81
N GLN A 154 -15.22 3.63 -11.90
CA GLN A 154 -14.69 4.11 -13.18
C GLN A 154 -13.51 3.28 -13.69
N LEU A 155 -12.71 2.72 -12.79
CA LEU A 155 -11.45 2.05 -13.15
C LEU A 155 -11.62 0.55 -13.36
N HIS A 156 -12.69 -0.03 -12.84
CA HIS A 156 -12.94 -1.47 -12.90
C HIS A 156 -11.72 -2.29 -12.43
N MET A 157 -11.16 -1.88 -11.28
CA MET A 157 -10.02 -2.55 -10.67
C MET A 157 -10.47 -3.36 -9.45
N PRO A 158 -9.80 -4.48 -9.15
CA PRO A 158 -10.08 -5.24 -7.92
C PRO A 158 -9.93 -4.39 -6.65
N ASP A 159 -10.72 -4.71 -5.62
CA ASP A 159 -10.53 -4.12 -4.29
C ASP A 159 -9.24 -4.61 -3.64
N ILE A 160 -8.86 -5.86 -3.91
CA ILE A 160 -7.59 -6.47 -3.51
C ILE A 160 -6.94 -7.08 -4.74
N HIS A 161 -5.65 -6.85 -4.93
CA HIS A 161 -4.85 -7.55 -5.90
C HIS A 161 -3.47 -7.85 -5.32
N LEU A 162 -3.21 -9.11 -5.03
CA LEU A 162 -1.95 -9.62 -4.50
C LEU A 162 -1.39 -10.70 -5.41
N MET A 163 -0.12 -10.55 -5.80
CA MET A 163 0.64 -11.50 -6.60
C MET A 163 1.73 -12.13 -5.72
N PHE A 164 1.83 -13.45 -5.70
CA PHE A 164 2.72 -14.20 -4.79
C PHE A 164 3.94 -14.72 -5.52
N TYR A 165 5.11 -14.37 -5.00
CA TYR A 165 6.41 -14.63 -5.62
C TYR A 165 7.26 -15.57 -4.79
N GLU A 166 7.78 -16.62 -5.41
CA GLU A 166 8.75 -17.55 -4.86
C GLU A 166 10.21 -17.20 -5.24
N LYS A 167 10.38 -16.28 -6.19
CA LYS A 167 11.67 -15.81 -6.69
C LYS A 167 11.76 -14.31 -6.44
N VAL A 168 12.71 -13.90 -5.61
CA VAL A 168 12.93 -12.49 -5.25
C VAL A 168 14.44 -12.19 -5.28
N ILE A 169 14.81 -11.07 -5.85
CA ILE A 169 16.15 -10.50 -5.76
C ILE A 169 16.13 -9.37 -4.74
N VAL A 170 17.00 -9.46 -3.74
CA VAL A 170 17.15 -8.46 -2.68
C VAL A 170 18.46 -7.71 -2.88
N PHE A 171 18.39 -6.40 -3.00
CA PHE A 171 19.57 -5.52 -3.02
C PHE A 171 19.76 -4.88 -1.65
N ASP A 172 20.88 -5.13 -0.99
CA ASP A 172 21.28 -4.49 0.27
C ASP A 172 22.11 -3.25 -0.03
N HIS A 173 21.55 -2.07 0.23
CA HIS A 173 22.21 -0.79 -0.02
C HIS A 173 23.35 -0.47 0.95
N VAL A 174 23.37 -1.08 2.14
CA VAL A 174 24.40 -0.86 3.15
C VAL A 174 25.62 -1.73 2.86
N GLU A 175 25.39 -3.03 2.63
CA GLU A 175 26.48 -3.97 2.35
C GLU A 175 26.92 -4.00 0.87
N GLN A 176 26.16 -3.32 -0.03
CA GLN A 176 26.38 -3.36 -1.48
C GLN A 176 26.42 -4.81 -2.00
N LYS A 177 25.43 -5.60 -1.57
CA LYS A 177 25.29 -7.01 -1.93
C LYS A 177 23.94 -7.26 -2.60
N VAL A 178 23.90 -8.31 -3.40
CA VAL A 178 22.67 -8.84 -4.01
C VAL A 178 22.43 -10.23 -3.49
N PHE A 179 21.20 -10.55 -3.17
CA PHE A 179 20.79 -11.88 -2.72
C PHE A 179 19.68 -12.39 -3.63
N ILE A 180 19.87 -13.61 -4.14
CA ILE A 180 18.81 -14.36 -4.82
C ILE A 180 18.13 -15.21 -3.76
N VAL A 181 16.84 -14.97 -3.55
CA VAL A 181 16.00 -15.74 -2.65
C VAL A 181 15.03 -16.56 -3.49
N VAL A 182 15.00 -17.85 -3.30
CA VAL A 182 14.03 -18.76 -3.91
C VAL A 182 13.36 -19.61 -2.85
N SER A 183 12.08 -19.88 -3.02
CA SER A 183 11.30 -20.75 -2.12
C SER A 183 10.42 -21.71 -2.92
N SER A 184 10.01 -22.81 -2.32
CA SER A 184 9.05 -23.75 -2.90
C SER A 184 8.39 -24.59 -1.80
N GLU A 185 7.14 -24.97 -2.01
CA GLU A 185 6.42 -25.95 -1.19
C GLU A 185 6.66 -27.40 -1.66
N GLY A 186 7.23 -27.55 -2.85
CA GLY A 186 7.44 -28.84 -3.52
C GLY A 186 8.83 -29.44 -3.31
N THR A 187 9.12 -30.41 -4.14
CA THR A 187 10.42 -31.11 -4.21
C THR A 187 11.37 -30.49 -5.25
N GLU A 188 11.07 -29.28 -5.71
CA GLU A 188 11.86 -28.58 -6.73
C GLU A 188 13.32 -28.38 -6.28
N ASP A 189 14.24 -28.45 -7.24
CA ASP A 189 15.64 -28.15 -7.02
C ASP A 189 15.85 -26.62 -6.94
N LEU A 190 15.95 -26.11 -5.73
CA LEU A 190 16.18 -24.69 -5.48
C LEU A 190 17.55 -24.22 -5.99
N ASP A 191 18.55 -25.12 -6.12
CA ASP A 191 19.85 -24.78 -6.70
C ASP A 191 19.74 -24.48 -8.19
N HIS A 192 18.98 -25.29 -8.91
CA HIS A 192 18.71 -25.06 -10.33
C HIS A 192 17.97 -23.72 -10.54
N ARG A 193 16.97 -23.40 -9.71
CA ARG A 193 16.25 -22.12 -9.76
C ARG A 193 17.19 -20.92 -9.50
N ILE A 194 18.08 -21.03 -8.52
CA ILE A 194 19.08 -19.98 -8.24
C ILE A 194 20.01 -19.79 -9.44
N MET A 195 20.55 -20.87 -10.02
CA MET A 195 21.42 -20.79 -11.18
C MET A 195 20.75 -20.15 -12.40
N ALA A 196 19.47 -20.42 -12.62
CA ALA A 196 18.71 -19.79 -13.69
C ALA A 196 18.63 -18.26 -13.50
N VAL A 197 18.29 -17.77 -12.29
CA VAL A 197 18.25 -16.33 -11.98
C VAL A 197 19.63 -15.69 -12.11
N GLU A 198 20.67 -16.36 -11.62
CA GLU A 198 22.05 -15.87 -11.74
C GLU A 198 22.48 -15.73 -13.21
N SER A 199 22.13 -16.69 -14.06
CA SER A 199 22.40 -16.62 -15.49
C SER A 199 21.66 -15.46 -16.18
N GLU A 200 20.41 -15.20 -15.82
CA GLU A 200 19.68 -14.01 -16.28
C GLU A 200 20.40 -12.72 -15.89
N MET A 201 20.85 -12.62 -14.63
CA MET A 201 21.54 -11.43 -14.12
C MET A 201 22.87 -11.16 -14.82
N GLN A 202 23.55 -12.20 -15.31
CA GLN A 202 24.82 -12.04 -16.07
C GLN A 202 24.59 -11.48 -17.48
N MET A 203 23.38 -11.59 -18.03
CA MET A 203 23.01 -11.05 -19.35
C MET A 203 22.53 -9.58 -19.21
N ILE A 204 23.32 -8.70 -18.60
CA ILE A 204 22.93 -7.29 -18.38
C ILE A 204 22.61 -6.63 -19.71
N HIS A 205 21.36 -6.50 -20.03
CA HIS A 205 20.85 -5.66 -21.12
C HIS A 205 20.47 -4.30 -20.55
N LEU A 206 21.45 -3.42 -20.40
CA LEU A 206 21.13 -2.01 -20.18
C LEU A 206 20.52 -1.47 -21.48
N ASP A 207 19.22 -1.24 -21.50
CA ASP A 207 18.60 -0.48 -22.58
C ASP A 207 18.95 1.00 -22.40
N PRO A 208 19.87 1.54 -23.23
CA PRO A 208 20.30 2.92 -23.11
C PRO A 208 19.28 3.92 -23.64
N ARG A 209 18.12 3.43 -24.15
CA ARG A 209 17.10 4.32 -24.69
C ARG A 209 16.64 5.28 -23.59
N LYS A 210 16.98 6.53 -23.74
CA LYS A 210 16.33 7.65 -23.08
C LYS A 210 14.99 7.81 -23.77
N GLU A 211 13.98 7.07 -23.32
CA GLU A 211 12.64 7.38 -23.76
C GLU A 211 12.29 8.77 -23.21
N ARG A 212 11.93 9.67 -24.11
CA ARG A 212 11.43 10.99 -23.73
C ARG A 212 10.12 10.78 -22.99
N ILE A 213 10.08 11.23 -21.75
CA ILE A 213 8.83 11.29 -21.00
C ILE A 213 8.05 12.47 -21.58
N GLU A 214 6.93 12.18 -22.23
CA GLU A 214 6.01 13.21 -22.63
C GLU A 214 5.42 13.87 -21.38
N LYS A 215 5.37 15.20 -21.39
CA LYS A 215 4.70 15.94 -20.33
C LYS A 215 3.21 15.63 -20.38
N LEU A 216 2.71 14.95 -19.36
CA LEU A 216 1.31 14.57 -19.26
C LEU A 216 0.44 15.80 -18.97
N SER A 217 -0.66 15.92 -19.71
CA SER A 217 -1.66 16.98 -19.50
C SER A 217 -2.84 16.42 -18.72
N PHE A 218 -2.79 16.57 -17.41
CA PHE A 218 -3.84 16.07 -16.53
C PHE A 218 -5.05 16.99 -16.49
N GLN A 219 -6.23 16.38 -16.52
CA GLN A 219 -7.52 17.05 -16.34
C GLN A 219 -8.16 16.53 -15.05
N ALA A 220 -8.63 17.45 -14.21
CA ALA A 220 -9.38 17.10 -13.02
C ALA A 220 -10.79 16.62 -13.41
N GLN A 221 -11.29 15.60 -12.70
CA GLN A 221 -12.63 15.08 -12.90
C GLN A 221 -13.71 16.06 -12.42
N LEU A 222 -13.40 16.85 -11.40
CA LEU A 222 -14.27 17.91 -10.86
C LEU A 222 -13.75 19.27 -11.27
N SER A 223 -14.64 20.19 -11.62
CA SER A 223 -14.28 21.61 -11.73
C SER A 223 -13.90 22.16 -10.35
N LYS A 224 -13.23 23.32 -10.32
CA LYS A 224 -12.90 24.01 -9.08
C LYS A 224 -14.14 24.32 -8.27
N GLU A 225 -15.18 24.81 -8.94
CA GLU A 225 -16.47 25.17 -8.34
C GLU A 225 -17.19 23.96 -7.73
N GLU A 226 -17.20 22.81 -8.43
CA GLU A 226 -17.78 21.58 -7.92
C GLU A 226 -17.03 21.06 -6.68
N PHE A 227 -15.71 21.10 -6.68
CA PHE A 227 -14.92 20.70 -5.51
C PHE A 227 -15.20 21.65 -4.33
N MET A 228 -15.20 22.97 -4.56
CA MET A 228 -15.51 23.96 -3.52
C MET A 228 -16.89 23.75 -2.90
N MET A 229 -17.92 23.45 -3.72
CA MET A 229 -19.26 23.12 -3.20
C MET A 229 -19.26 21.87 -2.30
N LYS A 230 -18.42 20.87 -2.61
CA LYS A 230 -18.27 19.67 -1.76
C LYS A 230 -17.56 20.00 -0.45
N VAL A 231 -16.57 20.89 -0.48
CA VAL A 231 -15.91 21.39 0.74
C VAL A 231 -16.93 22.09 1.64
N GLU A 232 -17.80 22.95 1.10
CA GLU A 232 -18.84 23.61 1.90
C GLU A 232 -19.81 22.60 2.54
N LYS A 233 -20.24 21.58 1.79
CA LYS A 233 -21.10 20.51 2.35
C LYS A 233 -20.38 19.72 3.46
N ALA A 234 -19.09 19.47 3.32
CA ALA A 234 -18.28 18.83 4.35
C ALA A 234 -18.22 19.71 5.62
N LYS A 235 -18.02 21.03 5.46
CA LYS A 235 -18.04 22.00 6.56
C LYS A 235 -19.40 22.06 7.27
N GLU A 236 -20.52 21.89 6.55
CA GLU A 236 -21.83 21.77 7.19
C GLU A 236 -21.91 20.58 8.15
N SER A 237 -21.31 19.44 7.78
CA SER A 237 -21.25 18.25 8.66
C SER A 237 -20.37 18.49 9.88
N ILE A 238 -19.27 19.23 9.73
CA ILE A 238 -18.40 19.63 10.84
C ILE A 238 -19.15 20.57 11.79
N LEU A 239 -19.85 21.57 11.26
CA LEU A 239 -20.68 22.50 12.03
C LEU A 239 -21.80 21.80 12.82
N LYS A 240 -22.35 20.72 12.30
CA LYS A 240 -23.36 19.88 12.98
C LYS A 240 -22.73 19.01 14.08
N GLY A 241 -21.41 18.92 14.16
CA GLY A 241 -20.70 18.07 15.11
C GLY A 241 -20.59 16.59 14.68
N ASP A 242 -20.88 16.28 13.43
CA ASP A 242 -20.78 14.92 12.88
C ASP A 242 -19.33 14.41 12.86
N VAL A 243 -18.39 15.28 12.46
CA VAL A 243 -16.95 14.99 12.35
C VAL A 243 -16.12 16.21 12.76
N PHE A 244 -14.88 15.99 13.16
CA PHE A 244 -13.88 17.05 13.38
C PHE A 244 -13.14 17.40 12.10
N GLN A 245 -12.86 16.36 11.29
CA GLN A 245 -12.13 16.45 10.03
C GLN A 245 -12.66 15.41 9.05
N VAL A 246 -12.71 15.77 7.77
CA VAL A 246 -12.99 14.84 6.66
C VAL A 246 -12.05 15.14 5.49
N VAL A 247 -11.45 14.09 4.91
CA VAL A 247 -10.54 14.24 3.77
C VAL A 247 -11.30 14.04 2.47
N LEU A 248 -11.50 15.12 1.72
CA LEU A 248 -12.10 15.07 0.38
C LEU A 248 -11.02 14.98 -0.68
N SER A 249 -11.25 14.17 -1.72
CA SER A 249 -10.31 13.99 -2.81
C SER A 249 -10.93 14.24 -4.18
N GLN A 250 -10.07 14.47 -5.16
CA GLN A 250 -10.42 14.50 -6.57
C GLN A 250 -9.44 13.67 -7.40
N ARG A 251 -9.96 13.08 -8.48
CA ARG A 251 -9.19 12.32 -9.44
C ARG A 251 -8.81 13.20 -10.62
N LEU A 252 -7.55 13.02 -11.06
CA LEU A 252 -7.01 13.64 -12.28
C LEU A 252 -6.66 12.53 -13.26
N GLN A 253 -6.85 12.78 -14.55
CA GLN A 253 -6.56 11.81 -15.60
C GLN A 253 -5.85 12.47 -16.78
N ALA A 254 -4.99 11.71 -17.46
CA ALA A 254 -4.28 12.14 -18.66
C ALA A 254 -4.13 10.97 -19.62
N GLN A 255 -4.05 11.27 -20.92
CA GLN A 255 -3.61 10.28 -21.91
C GLN A 255 -2.16 9.89 -21.62
N PHE A 256 -1.87 8.59 -21.64
CA PHE A 256 -0.56 8.04 -21.36
C PHE A 256 -0.13 7.06 -22.46
N ASN A 257 0.80 7.49 -23.32
CA ASN A 257 1.31 6.69 -24.43
C ASN A 257 2.78 6.26 -24.23
N GLY A 258 3.36 6.60 -23.08
CA GLY A 258 4.75 6.34 -22.75
C GLY A 258 4.98 4.98 -22.05
N ASP A 259 6.23 4.70 -21.73
CA ASP A 259 6.62 3.58 -20.89
C ASP A 259 6.47 3.94 -19.40
N ALA A 260 5.65 3.18 -18.68
CA ALA A 260 5.38 3.41 -17.26
C ALA A 260 6.64 3.26 -16.39
N PHE A 261 7.57 2.38 -16.75
CA PHE A 261 8.81 2.21 -16.01
C PHE A 261 9.77 3.40 -16.20
N SER A 262 9.85 3.96 -17.40
CA SER A 262 10.60 5.19 -17.66
C SER A 262 10.05 6.38 -16.87
N PHE A 263 8.72 6.48 -16.78
CA PHE A 263 8.06 7.47 -15.91
C PHE A 263 8.43 7.26 -14.43
N TYR A 264 8.36 6.03 -13.93
CA TYR A 264 8.78 5.71 -12.57
C TYR A 264 10.24 6.09 -12.29
N ARG A 265 11.16 5.83 -13.23
CA ARG A 265 12.57 6.21 -13.10
C ARG A 265 12.77 7.73 -12.94
N SER A 266 11.97 8.53 -13.61
CA SER A 266 12.02 9.98 -13.46
C SER A 266 11.35 10.46 -12.18
N LEU A 267 10.20 9.86 -11.81
CA LEU A 267 9.56 10.10 -10.53
C LEU A 267 10.53 9.84 -9.36
N ARG A 268 11.27 8.73 -9.41
CA ARG A 268 12.27 8.35 -8.41
C ARG A 268 13.36 9.40 -8.21
N LYS A 269 13.74 10.11 -9.28
CA LYS A 269 14.76 11.18 -9.23
C LYS A 269 14.17 12.49 -8.70
N SER A 270 12.98 12.85 -9.16
CA SER A 270 12.33 14.13 -8.82
C SER A 270 11.72 14.12 -7.43
N ASN A 271 11.08 13.02 -7.03
CA ASN A 271 10.33 12.88 -5.78
C ASN A 271 10.72 11.63 -4.97
N PRO A 272 11.96 11.56 -4.46
CA PRO A 272 12.39 10.44 -3.63
C PRO A 272 11.57 10.37 -2.35
N SER A 273 11.05 9.17 -2.03
CA SER A 273 10.16 8.91 -0.90
C SER A 273 10.54 7.62 -0.17
N PRO A 274 10.14 7.45 1.10
CA PRO A 274 10.42 6.22 1.86
C PRO A 274 9.90 4.95 1.19
N TYR A 275 8.75 5.05 0.52
CA TYR A 275 8.12 3.95 -0.21
C TYR A 275 8.02 4.28 -1.68
N MET A 276 8.95 3.77 -2.45
CA MET A 276 8.95 3.84 -3.91
C MET A 276 8.54 2.48 -4.46
N PHE A 277 7.57 2.44 -5.35
CA PHE A 277 7.07 1.18 -5.89
C PHE A 277 6.68 1.30 -7.35
N PHE A 278 6.95 0.20 -8.07
CA PHE A 278 6.48 -0.06 -9.41
C PHE A 278 5.98 -1.51 -9.44
N ILE A 279 4.70 -1.71 -9.74
CA ILE A 279 4.07 -3.04 -9.78
C ILE A 279 3.29 -3.15 -11.08
N ASP A 280 3.73 -4.07 -11.92
CA ASP A 280 3.11 -4.39 -13.20
C ASP A 280 2.15 -5.58 -13.02
N PHE A 281 0.87 -5.33 -13.16
CA PHE A 281 -0.18 -6.36 -13.12
C PHE A 281 -0.54 -6.87 -14.52
N GLU A 282 0.22 -6.51 -15.56
CA GLU A 282 0.01 -6.82 -16.98
C GLU A 282 -1.16 -6.04 -17.59
N GLU A 283 -2.35 -6.05 -17.00
CA GLU A 283 -3.51 -5.27 -17.44
C GLU A 283 -3.41 -3.79 -17.06
N TYR A 284 -2.67 -3.48 -16.03
CA TYR A 284 -2.41 -2.11 -15.53
C TYR A 284 -1.15 -2.07 -14.68
N VAL A 285 -0.64 -0.88 -14.48
CA VAL A 285 0.52 -0.61 -13.63
C VAL A 285 0.11 0.27 -12.47
N VAL A 286 0.60 -0.05 -11.28
CA VAL A 286 0.53 0.81 -10.09
C VAL A 286 1.93 1.25 -9.75
N LEU A 287 2.18 2.55 -9.75
CA LEU A 287 3.48 3.11 -9.41
C LEU A 287 3.34 4.33 -8.51
N GLY A 288 4.33 4.61 -7.68
CA GLY A 288 4.22 5.73 -6.77
C GLY A 288 5.44 6.00 -5.91
N ALA A 289 5.32 7.09 -5.15
CA ALA A 289 6.32 7.63 -4.24
C ALA A 289 5.63 8.05 -2.93
N SER A 290 5.18 7.07 -2.14
CA SER A 290 4.46 7.34 -0.90
C SER A 290 5.40 7.77 0.22
N PRO A 291 5.10 8.86 0.93
CA PRO A 291 5.87 9.30 2.08
C PRO A 291 5.48 8.59 3.37
N GLU A 292 4.37 7.84 3.41
CA GLU A 292 3.71 7.43 4.65
C GLU A 292 3.56 5.92 4.77
N SER A 293 4.08 5.36 5.88
CA SER A 293 3.82 3.98 6.27
C SER A 293 2.40 3.86 6.84
N LEU A 294 1.61 2.92 6.35
CA LEU A 294 0.32 2.61 6.96
C LEU A 294 0.50 1.70 8.17
N ILE A 295 1.16 0.56 7.97
CA ILE A 295 1.39 -0.44 9.01
C ILE A 295 2.59 -1.31 8.64
N ARG A 296 3.39 -1.66 9.65
CA ARG A 296 4.44 -2.67 9.58
C ARG A 296 4.22 -3.73 10.65
N VAL A 297 4.38 -4.99 10.27
CA VAL A 297 4.43 -6.14 11.18
C VAL A 297 5.78 -6.79 11.04
N LYS A 298 6.49 -6.98 12.15
CA LYS A 298 7.74 -7.74 12.23
C LYS A 298 7.66 -8.74 13.38
N GLY A 299 7.57 -10.01 13.04
CA GLY A 299 7.23 -11.04 14.01
C GLY A 299 5.88 -10.75 14.68
N SER A 300 5.87 -10.53 15.98
CA SER A 300 4.65 -10.14 16.73
C SER A 300 4.52 -8.64 16.98
N GLU A 301 5.51 -7.82 16.62
CA GLU A 301 5.44 -6.36 16.80
C GLU A 301 4.74 -5.69 15.62
N VAL A 302 3.72 -4.91 15.92
CA VAL A 302 3.00 -4.06 14.96
C VAL A 302 3.38 -2.62 15.19
N THR A 303 3.63 -1.88 14.11
CA THR A 303 4.03 -0.46 14.15
C THR A 303 3.19 0.33 13.18
N THR A 304 2.73 1.52 13.60
CA THR A 304 2.20 2.56 12.71
C THR A 304 2.89 3.89 13.01
N ASN A 305 3.09 4.71 11.98
CA ASN A 305 3.84 5.95 12.06
C ASN A 305 2.97 7.15 11.66
N PRO A 306 2.16 7.71 12.58
CA PRO A 306 1.44 8.94 12.31
C PRO A 306 2.38 10.09 11.95
N ILE A 307 2.11 10.74 10.82
CA ILE A 307 2.87 11.89 10.31
C ILE A 307 1.89 13.03 10.08
N ALA A 308 2.17 14.20 10.66
CA ALA A 308 1.42 15.43 10.42
C ALA A 308 2.34 16.64 10.55
N GLY A 309 1.84 17.77 10.12
CA GLY A 309 2.62 19.01 10.12
C GLY A 309 3.74 19.02 9.09
N THR A 310 3.85 20.08 8.34
CA THR A 310 4.88 20.19 7.32
C THR A 310 5.48 21.59 7.30
N ARG A 311 6.82 21.67 7.26
CA ARG A 311 7.56 22.88 6.92
C ARG A 311 8.60 22.56 5.87
N LYS A 312 8.90 23.53 5.01
CA LYS A 312 10.01 23.41 4.06
C LYS A 312 11.33 23.40 4.84
N ARG A 313 12.37 22.81 4.25
CA ARG A 313 13.73 22.91 4.77
C ARG A 313 14.25 24.33 4.66
N GLY A 314 14.98 24.77 5.65
CA GLY A 314 15.72 26.02 5.60
C GLY A 314 16.98 25.92 4.72
N ASN A 315 17.49 27.06 4.27
CA ASN A 315 18.73 27.12 3.49
C ASN A 315 19.98 27.03 4.40
N THR A 316 19.82 27.25 5.71
CA THR A 316 20.87 27.15 6.73
C THR A 316 20.41 26.31 7.91
N VAL A 317 21.36 25.85 8.73
CA VAL A 317 21.06 25.08 9.95
C VAL A 317 20.24 25.92 10.96
N GLU A 318 20.51 27.23 11.03
CA GLU A 318 19.80 28.16 11.90
C GLU A 318 18.35 28.35 11.43
N GLU A 319 18.14 28.45 10.14
CA GLU A 319 16.80 28.55 9.55
C GLU A 319 16.01 27.23 9.75
N ASP A 320 16.63 26.08 9.57
CA ASP A 320 16.03 24.79 9.86
C ASP A 320 15.56 24.69 11.34
N ARG A 321 16.38 25.11 12.27
CA ARG A 321 16.03 25.12 13.71
C ARG A 321 14.88 26.07 14.02
N ARG A 322 14.84 27.25 13.37
CA ARG A 322 13.74 28.20 13.52
C ARG A 322 12.43 27.58 13.01
N LEU A 323 12.45 27.00 11.81
CA LEU A 323 11.27 26.36 11.20
C LEU A 323 10.79 25.16 12.02
N GLU A 324 11.70 24.38 12.60
CA GLU A 324 11.36 23.29 13.54
C GLU A 324 10.67 23.84 14.80
N THR A 325 11.20 24.92 15.39
CA THR A 325 10.59 25.56 16.58
C THR A 325 9.21 26.12 16.25
N GLU A 326 9.06 26.72 15.07
CA GLU A 326 7.78 27.21 14.56
C GLU A 326 6.77 26.06 14.38
N LEU A 327 7.20 24.94 13.77
CA LEU A 327 6.37 23.76 13.55
C LEU A 327 5.88 23.17 14.88
N LEU A 328 6.78 23.02 15.86
CA LEU A 328 6.45 22.49 17.20
C LEU A 328 5.68 23.50 18.07
N GLY A 329 5.66 24.77 17.71
CA GLY A 329 4.87 25.82 18.37
C GLY A 329 3.50 26.06 17.72
N ASP A 330 3.21 25.43 16.60
CA ASP A 330 1.93 25.56 15.89
C ASP A 330 0.85 24.69 16.54
N GLU A 331 -0.06 25.33 17.29
CA GLU A 331 -1.11 24.63 18.05
C GLU A 331 -2.03 23.79 17.14
N LYS A 332 -2.30 24.24 15.92
CA LYS A 332 -3.13 23.52 14.96
C LYS A 332 -2.45 22.22 14.51
N GLU A 333 -1.18 22.31 14.08
CA GLU A 333 -0.39 21.15 13.64
C GLU A 333 -0.22 20.12 14.77
N ILE A 334 0.02 20.60 16.00
CA ILE A 334 0.12 19.76 17.20
C ILE A 334 -1.21 19.08 17.54
N ALA A 335 -2.33 19.78 17.43
CA ALA A 335 -3.66 19.21 17.71
C ALA A 335 -4.02 18.14 16.65
N GLU A 336 -3.75 18.41 15.38
CA GLU A 336 -3.94 17.45 14.30
C GLU A 336 -3.07 16.20 14.51
N HIS A 337 -1.78 16.38 14.84
CA HIS A 337 -0.88 15.27 15.08
C HIS A 337 -1.34 14.39 16.26
N ARG A 338 -1.80 15.00 17.37
CA ARG A 338 -2.36 14.27 18.52
C ARG A 338 -3.58 13.42 18.10
N MET A 339 -4.47 13.99 17.29
CA MET A 339 -5.63 13.28 16.77
C MET A 339 -5.21 12.05 15.95
N LEU A 340 -4.20 12.17 15.08
CA LEU A 340 -3.69 11.05 14.28
C LEU A 340 -2.99 9.99 15.14
N VAL A 341 -2.26 10.39 16.18
CA VAL A 341 -1.66 9.44 17.14
C VAL A 341 -2.75 8.65 17.88
N ASP A 342 -3.81 9.32 18.35
CA ASP A 342 -4.92 8.65 19.03
C ASP A 342 -5.67 7.71 18.07
N LEU A 343 -5.84 8.10 16.82
CA LEU A 343 -6.44 7.24 15.80
C LEU A 343 -5.60 5.99 15.54
N GLY A 344 -4.27 6.14 15.39
CA GLY A 344 -3.35 5.00 15.27
C GLY A 344 -3.38 4.08 16.49
N ARG A 345 -3.49 4.63 17.70
CA ARG A 345 -3.68 3.84 18.92
C ARG A 345 -5.00 3.06 18.92
N ASN A 346 -6.08 3.67 18.44
CA ASN A 346 -7.37 3.01 18.31
C ASN A 346 -7.34 1.86 17.28
N ASP A 347 -6.69 2.08 16.13
CA ASP A 347 -6.53 1.06 15.10
C ASP A 347 -5.75 -0.15 15.65
N LEU A 348 -4.60 0.09 16.31
CA LEU A 348 -3.83 -0.96 16.97
C LEU A 348 -4.57 -1.60 18.14
N GLY A 349 -5.47 -0.89 18.81
CA GLY A 349 -6.29 -1.42 19.90
C GLY A 349 -7.19 -2.59 19.49
N ARG A 350 -7.58 -2.66 18.22
CA ARG A 350 -8.40 -3.75 17.68
C ARG A 350 -7.62 -5.06 17.55
N ILE A 351 -6.32 -4.98 17.27
CA ILE A 351 -5.47 -6.11 16.85
C ILE A 351 -4.35 -6.46 17.83
N CYS A 352 -4.02 -5.58 18.77
CA CYS A 352 -2.93 -5.79 19.73
C CYS A 352 -3.44 -6.27 21.09
N ASP A 353 -2.59 -6.99 21.80
CA ASP A 353 -2.84 -7.39 23.18
C ASP A 353 -3.07 -6.16 24.06
N PRO A 354 -4.06 -6.20 24.97
CA PRO A 354 -4.32 -5.11 25.92
C PRO A 354 -3.06 -4.75 26.74
N GLY A 355 -2.81 -3.44 26.88
CA GLY A 355 -1.68 -2.93 27.66
C GLY A 355 -0.31 -3.00 26.98
N THR A 356 -0.22 -3.49 25.71
CA THR A 356 1.06 -3.54 24.98
C THR A 356 1.28 -2.33 24.08
N ILE A 357 0.23 -1.53 23.84
CA ILE A 357 0.32 -0.36 22.97
C ILE A 357 1.12 0.73 23.67
N ARG A 358 2.19 1.19 23.02
CA ARG A 358 3.09 2.22 23.53
C ARG A 358 3.47 3.22 22.44
N LEU A 359 3.80 4.43 22.85
CA LEU A 359 4.45 5.43 22.00
C LEU A 359 5.96 5.24 22.17
N SER A 360 6.63 4.73 21.13
CA SER A 360 8.09 4.58 21.13
C SER A 360 8.80 5.86 20.70
N LYS A 361 8.13 6.66 19.83
CA LYS A 361 8.51 8.04 19.48
C LYS A 361 7.27 8.91 19.57
N TYR A 362 7.43 10.14 20.08
CA TYR A 362 6.32 11.06 20.19
C TYR A 362 6.71 12.48 19.79
N MET A 363 6.07 13.00 18.77
CA MET A 363 6.27 14.36 18.25
C MET A 363 7.73 14.72 17.94
N LEU A 364 8.47 13.81 17.33
CA LEU A 364 9.82 14.09 16.86
C LEU A 364 9.76 14.76 15.49
N VAL A 365 10.65 15.71 15.23
CA VAL A 365 10.77 16.30 13.90
C VAL A 365 11.76 15.49 13.08
N GLU A 366 11.27 14.84 12.03
CA GLU A 366 12.08 14.18 11.02
C GLU A 366 12.32 15.09 9.82
N ARG A 367 13.61 15.20 9.41
CA ARG A 367 14.04 16.07 8.32
C ARG A 367 14.31 15.25 7.08
N TYR A 368 13.50 15.49 6.04
CA TYR A 368 13.69 14.92 4.70
C TYR A 368 14.46 15.89 3.81
N LYS A 369 14.65 15.54 2.54
CA LYS A 369 15.45 16.36 1.61
C LYS A 369 14.90 17.78 1.43
N TYR A 370 13.57 17.93 1.35
CA TYR A 370 12.92 19.21 1.02
C TYR A 370 11.96 19.72 2.09
N VAL A 371 11.55 18.88 3.00
CA VAL A 371 10.56 19.16 4.04
C VAL A 371 10.97 18.54 5.36
N MET A 372 10.36 19.00 6.45
CA MET A 372 10.36 18.36 7.75
C MET A 372 8.93 18.12 8.21
N HIS A 373 8.73 17.04 8.97
CA HIS A 373 7.43 16.63 9.51
C HIS A 373 7.52 16.30 10.98
N ILE A 374 6.39 16.44 11.70
CA ILE A 374 6.21 15.86 13.02
C ILE A 374 5.85 14.39 12.84
N VAL A 375 6.61 13.51 13.48
CA VAL A 375 6.45 12.05 13.39
C VAL A 375 6.30 11.45 14.78
N SER A 376 5.38 10.52 14.91
CA SER A 376 5.26 9.64 16.09
C SER A 376 5.30 8.18 15.66
N GLU A 377 5.63 7.29 16.60
CA GLU A 377 5.63 5.86 16.37
C GLU A 377 4.81 5.17 17.47
N VAL A 378 3.75 4.49 17.04
CA VAL A 378 2.89 3.70 17.91
C VAL A 378 3.19 2.23 17.67
N LYS A 379 3.52 1.49 18.71
CA LYS A 379 3.84 0.05 18.65
C LYS A 379 2.91 -0.73 19.55
N GLY A 380 2.64 -1.98 19.16
CA GLY A 380 1.90 -2.94 19.97
C GLY A 380 2.31 -4.37 19.66
N ARG A 381 1.91 -5.31 20.50
CA ARG A 381 2.08 -6.74 20.25
C ARG A 381 0.79 -7.29 19.65
N LEU A 382 0.90 -7.90 18.47
CA LEU A 382 -0.21 -8.55 17.78
C LEU A 382 -0.81 -9.66 18.66
N LYS A 383 -2.15 -9.70 18.77
CA LYS A 383 -2.88 -10.77 19.45
C LYS A 383 -2.60 -12.10 18.78
N GLU A 384 -2.55 -13.16 19.58
CA GLU A 384 -2.50 -14.52 19.05
C GLU A 384 -3.73 -14.79 18.16
N GLY A 385 -3.51 -15.43 17.01
CA GLY A 385 -4.56 -15.74 16.04
C GLY A 385 -4.92 -14.61 15.06
N ILE A 386 -4.39 -13.40 15.24
CA ILE A 386 -4.54 -12.32 14.25
C ILE A 386 -3.40 -12.42 13.22
N SER A 387 -3.77 -12.53 11.96
CA SER A 387 -2.79 -12.56 10.88
C SER A 387 -2.24 -11.16 10.53
N PRO A 388 -1.06 -11.09 9.89
CA PRO A 388 -0.56 -9.82 9.34
C PRO A 388 -1.55 -9.16 8.36
N LEU A 389 -2.23 -9.94 7.51
CA LEU A 389 -3.20 -9.40 6.56
C LEU A 389 -4.46 -8.86 7.25
N GLN A 390 -4.95 -9.54 8.30
CA GLN A 390 -6.03 -9.03 9.15
C GLN A 390 -5.62 -7.74 9.87
N SER A 391 -4.36 -7.63 10.29
CA SER A 391 -3.85 -6.41 10.92
C SER A 391 -3.81 -5.22 9.95
N LEU A 392 -3.43 -5.47 8.69
CA LEU A 392 -3.49 -4.46 7.64
C LEU A 392 -4.92 -3.99 7.40
N ALA A 393 -5.87 -4.92 7.22
CA ALA A 393 -7.28 -4.60 6.99
C ALA A 393 -7.88 -3.76 8.13
N ALA A 394 -7.54 -4.07 9.39
CA ALA A 394 -8.03 -3.33 10.55
C ALA A 394 -7.54 -1.86 10.61
N CYS A 395 -6.40 -1.54 9.98
CA CYS A 395 -5.85 -0.19 9.92
C CYS A 395 -6.35 0.62 8.71
N LEU A 396 -6.99 -0.03 7.72
CA LEU A 396 -7.55 0.64 6.54
C LEU A 396 -8.90 1.33 6.83
N PRO A 397 -9.11 2.48 6.14
CA PRO A 397 -8.10 3.40 5.62
C PRO A 397 -7.43 4.18 6.75
N ALA A 398 -6.27 4.78 6.47
CA ALA A 398 -5.61 5.66 7.43
C ALA A 398 -6.46 6.90 7.75
N GLY A 399 -6.30 7.44 8.95
CA GLY A 399 -6.98 8.67 9.37
C GLY A 399 -6.61 9.87 8.53
N THR A 400 -5.35 9.95 8.10
CA THR A 400 -4.79 11.00 7.24
C THR A 400 -5.45 11.13 5.88
N VAL A 401 -6.21 10.11 5.45
CA VAL A 401 -6.95 10.09 4.17
C VAL A 401 -8.45 9.86 4.34
N SER A 402 -8.94 9.75 5.57
CA SER A 402 -10.38 9.58 5.87
C SER A 402 -10.91 10.72 6.74
N GLY A 403 -10.55 10.77 7.99
CA GLY A 403 -10.97 11.80 8.93
C GLY A 403 -11.34 11.24 10.30
N ALA A 404 -11.91 12.07 11.17
CA ALA A 404 -12.23 11.73 12.55
C ALA A 404 -13.61 12.28 12.96
N PRO A 405 -14.53 11.47 13.52
CA PRO A 405 -14.47 10.02 13.71
C PRO A 405 -14.47 9.25 12.37
N LYS A 406 -13.65 8.18 12.25
CA LYS A 406 -13.29 7.51 11.00
C LYS A 406 -14.52 7.04 10.19
N ILE A 407 -15.44 6.29 10.79
CA ILE A 407 -16.61 5.72 10.08
C ILE A 407 -17.52 6.83 9.54
N ARG A 408 -17.80 7.84 10.35
CA ARG A 408 -18.65 8.96 9.92
C ARG A 408 -17.99 9.78 8.82
N ALA A 409 -16.70 10.02 8.90
CA ALA A 409 -15.94 10.68 7.84
C ALA A 409 -16.02 9.90 6.52
N MET A 410 -15.88 8.57 6.56
CA MET A 410 -16.01 7.72 5.37
C MET A 410 -17.42 7.75 4.76
N GLN A 411 -18.47 7.84 5.57
CA GLN A 411 -19.86 8.01 5.08
C GLN A 411 -20.00 9.34 4.34
N ILE A 412 -19.48 10.43 4.89
CA ILE A 412 -19.51 11.76 4.25
C ILE A 412 -18.71 11.75 2.94
N ILE A 413 -17.52 11.11 2.93
CA ILE A 413 -16.72 10.94 1.72
C ILE A 413 -17.54 10.20 0.66
N ASN A 414 -18.17 9.10 1.04
CA ASN A 414 -18.99 8.29 0.13
C ASN A 414 -20.15 9.08 -0.51
N ASP A 415 -20.77 9.99 0.25
CA ASP A 415 -21.87 10.82 -0.23
C ASP A 415 -21.38 11.97 -1.14
N LEU A 416 -20.15 12.42 -0.96
CA LEU A 416 -19.62 13.58 -1.66
C LEU A 416 -18.74 13.24 -2.87
N GLU A 417 -18.01 12.11 -2.86
CA GLU A 417 -17.17 11.72 -3.98
C GLU A 417 -17.96 10.95 -5.04
N PRO A 418 -17.85 11.33 -6.34
CA PRO A 418 -18.70 10.76 -7.38
C PRO A 418 -18.28 9.36 -7.83
N VAL A 419 -17.02 8.97 -7.56
CA VAL A 419 -16.43 7.71 -8.00
C VAL A 419 -15.71 6.99 -6.87
N LYS A 420 -15.62 5.69 -7.03
CA LYS A 420 -14.86 4.78 -6.15
C LYS A 420 -13.40 5.20 -6.09
N ARG A 421 -12.80 5.23 -4.89
CA ARG A 421 -11.39 5.61 -4.71
C ARG A 421 -10.43 4.59 -5.29
N GLY A 422 -10.78 3.30 -5.20
CA GLY A 422 -9.92 2.21 -5.67
C GLY A 422 -8.60 2.16 -4.90
N VAL A 423 -7.47 2.20 -5.61
CA VAL A 423 -6.13 2.12 -5.02
C VAL A 423 -5.83 3.31 -4.10
N TYR A 424 -6.26 4.52 -4.48
CA TYR A 424 -6.03 5.73 -3.69
C TYR A 424 -6.62 5.61 -2.28
N SER A 425 -5.88 6.01 -1.26
CA SER A 425 -6.22 5.87 0.17
C SER A 425 -6.29 4.43 0.69
N GLY A 426 -5.95 3.45 -0.13
CA GLY A 426 -5.70 2.07 0.27
C GLY A 426 -4.26 1.87 0.74
N ALA A 427 -3.77 0.65 0.62
CA ALA A 427 -2.42 0.24 1.00
C ALA A 427 -1.70 -0.44 -0.14
N VAL A 428 -0.40 -0.21 -0.31
CA VAL A 428 0.45 -0.86 -1.29
C VAL A 428 1.74 -1.33 -0.63
N GLY A 429 2.17 -2.57 -0.88
CA GLY A 429 3.36 -3.11 -0.23
C GLY A 429 3.50 -4.62 -0.36
N TYR A 430 4.03 -5.24 0.68
CA TYR A 430 4.28 -6.68 0.69
C TYR A 430 3.85 -7.36 1.99
N MET A 431 3.52 -8.65 1.87
CA MET A 431 3.45 -9.62 2.95
C MET A 431 4.40 -10.80 2.68
N SER A 432 5.31 -11.07 3.61
CA SER A 432 6.31 -12.14 3.47
C SER A 432 5.75 -13.49 3.91
N PHE A 433 6.26 -14.58 3.33
CA PHE A 433 6.01 -15.94 3.83
C PHE A 433 6.48 -16.16 5.27
N THR A 434 7.36 -15.30 5.78
CA THR A 434 7.82 -15.31 7.18
C THR A 434 6.80 -14.71 8.15
N GLY A 435 5.72 -14.08 7.64
CA GLY A 435 4.72 -13.38 8.42
C GLY A 435 5.00 -11.88 8.64
N ASP A 436 6.15 -11.39 8.19
CA ASP A 436 6.43 -9.94 8.17
C ASP A 436 5.58 -9.26 7.10
N LEU A 437 5.21 -8.00 7.34
CA LEU A 437 4.39 -7.20 6.44
C LEU A 437 4.83 -5.74 6.52
N ASP A 438 4.87 -5.06 5.37
CA ASP A 438 5.12 -3.61 5.30
C ASP A 438 4.30 -3.01 4.16
N PHE A 439 3.31 -2.18 4.52
CA PHE A 439 2.44 -1.51 3.57
C PHE A 439 2.47 0.00 3.80
N ALA A 440 2.71 0.71 2.70
CA ALA A 440 2.56 2.14 2.62
C ALA A 440 1.10 2.53 2.36
N LEU A 441 0.72 3.71 2.80
CA LEU A 441 -0.52 4.34 2.36
C LEU A 441 -0.43 4.65 0.86
N ALA A 442 -1.43 4.25 0.08
CA ALA A 442 -1.46 4.48 -1.36
C ALA A 442 -1.86 5.95 -1.68
N ILE A 443 -0.92 6.84 -1.46
CA ILE A 443 -0.94 8.26 -1.84
C ILE A 443 0.26 8.57 -2.72
N ARG A 444 0.23 9.68 -3.45
CA ARG A 444 1.29 9.98 -4.45
C ARG A 444 1.48 8.77 -5.38
N THR A 445 0.36 8.18 -5.78
CA THR A 445 0.25 6.95 -6.56
C THR A 445 -0.42 7.25 -7.88
N MET A 446 0.10 6.68 -8.95
CA MET A 446 -0.46 6.70 -10.28
C MET A 446 -0.86 5.29 -10.70
N VAL A 447 -2.03 5.17 -11.26
CA VAL A 447 -2.49 3.97 -11.96
C VAL A 447 -2.41 4.26 -13.47
N VAL A 448 -1.74 3.38 -14.22
CA VAL A 448 -1.74 3.40 -15.69
C VAL A 448 -2.55 2.23 -16.19
N LYS A 449 -3.66 2.51 -16.86
CA LYS A 449 -4.58 1.52 -17.39
C LYS A 449 -5.20 2.03 -18.70
N ASP A 450 -5.35 1.17 -19.69
CA ASP A 450 -6.02 1.49 -20.96
C ASP A 450 -5.50 2.78 -21.62
N GLN A 451 -4.16 2.95 -21.64
CA GLN A 451 -3.47 4.15 -22.16
C GLN A 451 -3.85 5.45 -21.44
N MET A 452 -4.35 5.36 -20.21
CA MET A 452 -4.66 6.49 -19.37
C MET A 452 -3.87 6.44 -18.07
N ALA A 453 -3.41 7.58 -17.59
CA ALA A 453 -2.85 7.76 -16.27
C ALA A 453 -3.89 8.39 -15.34
N PHE A 454 -4.04 7.82 -14.15
CA PHE A 454 -4.95 8.31 -13.11
C PHE A 454 -4.15 8.62 -11.85
N VAL A 455 -4.35 9.82 -11.32
CA VAL A 455 -3.77 10.29 -10.07
C VAL A 455 -4.91 10.81 -9.21
N GLN A 456 -4.87 10.57 -7.88
CA GLN A 456 -5.86 11.09 -6.96
C GLN A 456 -5.17 11.76 -5.77
N ALA A 457 -5.71 12.90 -5.34
CA ALA A 457 -5.18 13.65 -4.20
C ALA A 457 -6.33 14.28 -3.42
N GLY A 458 -6.15 14.43 -2.10
CA GLY A 458 -7.16 14.97 -1.19
C GLY A 458 -6.61 15.99 -0.23
N ALA A 459 -7.52 16.78 0.34
CA ALA A 459 -7.27 17.77 1.36
C ALA A 459 -8.13 17.50 2.60
N GLY A 460 -7.57 17.76 3.77
CA GLY A 460 -8.24 17.58 5.06
C GLY A 460 -9.11 18.80 5.41
N ILE A 461 -10.42 18.64 5.30
CA ILE A 461 -11.38 19.70 5.56
C ILE A 461 -11.66 19.79 7.05
N VAL A 462 -11.45 20.96 7.61
CA VAL A 462 -11.74 21.34 9.01
C VAL A 462 -12.64 22.58 9.04
N PHE A 463 -13.06 22.99 10.24
CA PHE A 463 -13.95 24.13 10.42
C PHE A 463 -13.49 25.41 9.70
N ASP A 464 -12.20 25.74 9.82
CA ASP A 464 -11.62 26.96 9.26
C ASP A 464 -11.14 26.81 7.81
N SER A 465 -11.38 25.67 7.16
CA SER A 465 -10.97 25.42 5.77
C SER A 465 -11.58 26.43 4.81
N ASP A 466 -10.75 27.00 3.93
CA ASP A 466 -11.17 27.82 2.81
C ASP A 466 -11.30 26.95 1.55
N PRO A 467 -12.49 26.87 0.91
CA PRO A 467 -12.70 25.94 -0.21
C PRO A 467 -11.75 26.10 -1.37
N ALA A 468 -11.33 27.34 -1.68
CA ALA A 468 -10.41 27.59 -2.79
C ALA A 468 -8.99 27.11 -2.44
N SER A 469 -8.58 27.34 -1.19
CA SER A 469 -7.29 26.86 -0.68
C SER A 469 -7.20 25.36 -0.65
N GLU A 470 -8.27 24.68 -0.25
CA GLU A 470 -8.33 23.20 -0.23
C GLU A 470 -8.26 22.59 -1.65
N PHE A 471 -8.91 23.22 -2.63
CA PHE A 471 -8.74 22.83 -4.03
C PHE A 471 -7.28 22.93 -4.46
N GLU A 472 -6.63 24.08 -4.21
CA GLU A 472 -5.21 24.29 -4.57
C GLU A 472 -4.31 23.31 -3.82
N GLU A 473 -4.64 22.91 -2.59
CA GLU A 473 -3.90 21.89 -1.85
C GLU A 473 -3.95 20.53 -2.56
N THR A 474 -5.13 20.10 -3.04
CA THR A 474 -5.21 18.83 -3.80
C THR A 474 -4.37 18.89 -5.07
N MET A 475 -4.39 20.01 -5.79
CA MET A 475 -3.57 20.20 -6.99
C MET A 475 -2.07 20.20 -6.66
N ASN A 476 -1.68 20.85 -5.56
CA ASN A 476 -0.28 20.87 -5.10
C ASN A 476 0.20 19.48 -4.67
N LYS A 477 -0.63 18.71 -3.98
CA LYS A 477 -0.31 17.32 -3.63
C LYS A 477 -0.15 16.41 -4.84
N ALA A 478 -0.92 16.64 -5.90
CA ALA A 478 -0.80 15.91 -7.15
C ALA A 478 0.46 16.28 -7.96
N LYS A 479 0.96 17.51 -7.84
CA LYS A 479 2.13 18.03 -8.61
C LYS A 479 3.34 17.11 -8.62
N SER A 480 3.60 16.40 -7.53
CA SER A 480 4.70 15.43 -7.44
C SER A 480 4.67 14.35 -8.53
N LEU A 481 3.46 14.06 -9.07
CA LEU A 481 3.25 13.13 -10.18
C LEU A 481 2.93 13.85 -11.49
N LEU A 482 2.37 15.06 -11.44
CA LEU A 482 1.98 15.81 -12.64
C LEU A 482 3.18 16.49 -13.31
N GLU A 483 4.19 16.88 -12.54
CA GLU A 483 5.35 17.66 -13.00
C GLU A 483 6.64 16.80 -13.07
N VAL A 484 6.50 15.48 -13.25
CA VAL A 484 7.63 14.61 -13.51
C VAL A 484 8.27 15.01 -14.84
N SER A 485 9.51 15.49 -14.78
CA SER A 485 10.32 15.88 -15.94
C SER A 485 11.61 15.06 -16.01
N GLU A 486 12.29 15.10 -17.16
CA GLU A 486 13.56 14.39 -17.41
C GLU A 486 14.67 14.65 -16.36
#